data_eda45cefdb1d9f9d2ec0876d0482bb11
#
_entry.id   eda45cefdb1d9f9d2ec0876d0482bb11
#
_cell.length_a   1.000
_cell.length_b   1.000
_cell.length_c   1.000
_cell.angle_alpha   90.00
_cell.angle_beta   90.00
_cell.angle_gamma   90.00
#
_symmetry.space_group_name_H-M   'P 1'
#
loop_
_entity.id
_entity.type
_entity.pdbx_description
1 polymer ?
#
loop_
_entity_poly.entity_id
_entity_poly.type
_entity_poly.pdbx_seq_one_letter_code
_entity_poly.pdbx_strand_id
1 'polypeptide(L)'
;FYSQDCSTEASRVQAARSLYDASYVENSWLQPTFGQYFPFLPKLQESIDKYYPGTKIAISEYNFADLSNEKESGKLSSAAIAEADALGCFADNNVYFATYWGTLSECPYAASAINLYTNYDGEGASFGDTLVESSTSDISLAYSYASIDGSDDSTVKTVLSNKSADQTQDAVIT
;
A
#
# COMPACT_ATOMS: atom_id res chain seq x y z
N PHE A 1 3.42 -1.07 11.70
CA PHE A 1 2.12 -1.66 11.35
C PHE A 1 2.31 -3.02 10.72
N TYR A 2 1.63 -4.02 11.21
CA TYR A 2 1.66 -5.37 10.69
C TYR A 2 0.24 -5.88 10.59
N SER A 3 -0.27 -6.07 9.38
CA SER A 3 -1.53 -6.79 9.19
C SER A 3 -1.30 -8.25 9.60
N GLN A 4 -2.26 -8.81 10.32
CA GLN A 4 -2.19 -10.20 10.76
C GLN A 4 -2.97 -11.14 9.83
N ASP A 5 -3.61 -10.60 8.79
CA ASP A 5 -4.32 -11.36 7.76
C ASP A 5 -3.44 -11.48 6.49
N CYS A 6 -2.24 -12.05 6.65
CA CYS A 6 -1.26 -12.21 5.57
C CYS A 6 -0.81 -13.66 5.35
N SER A 7 -1.53 -14.62 5.93
CA SER A 7 -1.15 -16.04 5.89
C SER A 7 -1.31 -16.71 4.52
N THR A 8 -2.17 -16.15 3.67
CA THR A 8 -2.38 -16.61 2.30
C THR A 8 -2.09 -15.49 1.30
N GLU A 9 -1.82 -15.84 0.04
CA GLU A 9 -1.66 -14.83 -1.01
C GLU A 9 -2.92 -14.00 -1.21
N ALA A 10 -4.09 -14.65 -1.18
CA ALA A 10 -5.37 -13.98 -1.34
C ALA A 10 -5.66 -12.97 -0.21
N SER A 11 -5.34 -13.28 1.04
CA SER A 11 -5.48 -12.32 2.14
C SER A 11 -4.40 -11.24 2.10
N ARG A 12 -3.17 -11.59 1.75
CA ARG A 12 -2.05 -10.64 1.69
C ARG A 12 -2.30 -9.50 0.71
N VAL A 13 -2.82 -9.75 -0.48
CA VAL A 13 -3.11 -8.71 -1.47
C VAL A 13 -4.22 -7.75 -1.03
N GLN A 14 -4.97 -8.09 0.02
CA GLN A 14 -5.98 -7.24 0.64
C GLN A 14 -5.49 -6.50 1.88
N ALA A 15 -4.36 -6.91 2.45
CA ALA A 15 -3.94 -6.50 3.79
C ALA A 15 -3.69 -4.99 3.95
N ALA A 16 -3.21 -4.32 2.90
CA ALA A 16 -3.02 -2.87 2.91
C ALA A 16 -4.34 -2.09 3.11
N ARG A 17 -5.49 -2.67 2.79
CA ARG A 17 -6.81 -2.04 2.97
C ARG A 17 -7.11 -1.70 4.43
N SER A 18 -6.56 -2.42 5.39
CA SER A 18 -6.67 -2.05 6.83
C SER A 18 -6.11 -0.65 7.12
N LEU A 19 -5.24 -0.13 6.25
CA LEU A 19 -4.67 1.21 6.40
C LEU A 19 -5.65 2.32 6.02
N TYR A 20 -6.50 2.11 4.98
CA TYR A 20 -7.23 3.19 4.34
C TYR A 20 -8.70 2.92 4.01
N ASP A 21 -9.12 1.66 3.92
CA ASP A 21 -10.46 1.29 3.44
C ASP A 21 -11.43 0.99 4.59
N ALA A 22 -12.41 1.86 4.78
CA ALA A 22 -13.41 1.72 5.82
C ALA A 22 -14.39 0.54 5.60
N SER A 23 -14.45 -0.01 4.39
CA SER A 23 -15.29 -1.17 4.07
C SER A 23 -14.58 -2.51 4.34
N TYR A 24 -13.27 -2.48 4.54
CA TYR A 24 -12.49 -3.69 4.79
C TYR A 24 -12.53 -4.11 6.25
N VAL A 25 -12.78 -5.40 6.46
CA VAL A 25 -12.76 -6.03 7.78
C VAL A 25 -11.64 -7.06 7.79
N GLU A 26 -10.58 -6.78 8.53
CA GLU A 26 -9.44 -7.68 8.65
C GLU A 26 -9.84 -8.99 9.36
N ASN A 27 -9.57 -10.13 8.74
CA ASN A 27 -9.87 -11.44 9.30
C ASN A 27 -8.76 -11.93 10.24
N SER A 28 -8.53 -11.17 11.33
CA SER A 28 -7.51 -11.50 12.33
C SER A 28 -7.96 -11.10 13.73
N TRP A 29 -7.14 -11.41 14.73
CA TRP A 29 -7.37 -11.04 16.12
C TRP A 29 -7.33 -9.51 16.35
N LEU A 30 -6.74 -8.75 15.44
CA LEU A 30 -6.71 -7.29 15.50
C LEU A 30 -8.11 -6.70 15.39
N GLN A 31 -8.97 -7.28 14.54
CA GLN A 31 -10.30 -6.74 14.30
C GLN A 31 -11.19 -6.68 15.57
N PRO A 32 -11.36 -7.74 16.36
CA PRO A 32 -12.16 -7.66 17.58
C PRO A 32 -11.54 -6.80 18.68
N THR A 33 -10.21 -6.59 18.64
CA THR A 33 -9.50 -5.84 19.67
C THR A 33 -9.35 -4.37 19.31
N PHE A 34 -9.02 -4.07 18.07
CA PHE A 34 -8.62 -2.75 17.59
C PHE A 34 -9.45 -2.25 16.39
N GLY A 35 -10.49 -2.96 15.97
CA GLY A 35 -11.28 -2.62 14.78
C GLY A 35 -11.88 -1.21 14.81
N GLN A 36 -12.09 -0.64 15.99
CA GLN A 36 -12.53 0.75 16.15
C GLN A 36 -11.52 1.79 15.66
N TYR A 37 -10.26 1.40 15.48
CA TYR A 37 -9.19 2.24 14.97
C TYR A 37 -8.89 2.01 13.47
N PHE A 38 -9.65 1.13 12.83
CA PHE A 38 -9.57 0.94 11.38
C PHE A 38 -10.61 1.81 10.65
N PRO A 39 -10.32 2.28 9.43
CA PRO A 39 -9.00 2.23 8.77
C PRO A 39 -7.97 3.07 9.50
N PHE A 40 -6.74 2.56 9.61
CA PHE A 40 -5.74 3.07 10.55
C PHE A 40 -5.30 4.51 10.26
N LEU A 41 -4.96 4.84 9.01
CA LEU A 41 -4.42 6.16 8.67
C LEU A 41 -5.46 7.28 8.81
N PRO A 42 -6.69 7.17 8.27
CA PRO A 42 -7.72 8.17 8.50
C PRO A 42 -8.04 8.39 9.98
N LYS A 43 -8.11 7.32 10.79
CA LYS A 43 -8.37 7.43 12.23
C LYS A 43 -7.23 8.09 13.01
N LEU A 44 -6.01 7.83 12.60
CA LEU A 44 -4.85 8.51 13.16
C LEU A 44 -4.85 9.99 12.79
N GLN A 45 -5.16 10.32 11.52
CA GLN A 45 -5.27 11.72 11.08
C GLN A 45 -6.37 12.46 11.81
N GLU A 46 -7.57 11.88 12.00
CA GLU A 46 -8.65 12.47 12.84
C GLU A 46 -8.13 12.85 14.25
N SER A 47 -7.30 11.99 14.84
CA SER A 47 -6.73 12.25 16.17
C SER A 47 -5.68 13.36 16.14
N ILE A 48 -4.85 13.41 15.11
CA ILE A 48 -3.85 14.45 14.91
C ILE A 48 -4.55 15.80 14.73
N ASP A 49 -5.55 15.88 13.85
CA ASP A 49 -6.27 17.11 13.55
C ASP A 49 -6.96 17.68 14.80
N LYS A 50 -7.43 16.80 15.67
CA LYS A 50 -8.09 17.18 16.91
C LYS A 50 -7.15 17.67 18.00
N TYR A 51 -5.99 17.02 18.17
CA TYR A 51 -5.14 17.24 19.35
C TYR A 51 -3.81 17.92 19.05
N TYR A 52 -3.24 17.70 17.85
CA TYR A 52 -1.93 18.21 17.45
C TYR A 52 -1.88 18.53 15.93
N PRO A 53 -2.70 19.49 15.47
CA PRO A 53 -2.79 19.84 14.05
C PRO A 53 -1.42 20.13 13.43
N GLY A 54 -1.17 19.59 12.24
CA GLY A 54 0.10 19.76 11.53
C GLY A 54 1.20 18.75 11.89
N THR A 55 0.96 17.86 12.86
CA THR A 55 1.86 16.73 13.13
C THR A 55 1.82 15.75 11.97
N LYS A 56 2.99 15.28 11.55
CA LYS A 56 3.13 14.34 10.43
C LYS A 56 3.06 12.89 10.92
N ILE A 57 2.51 12.00 10.08
CA ILE A 57 2.48 10.58 10.35
C ILE A 57 3.81 9.96 9.96
N ALA A 58 4.39 9.16 10.86
CA ALA A 58 5.56 8.33 10.58
C ALA A 58 5.27 6.88 10.97
N ILE A 59 5.62 5.93 10.11
CA ILE A 59 5.48 4.49 10.35
C ILE A 59 6.87 3.91 10.50
N SER A 60 7.30 3.68 11.75
CA SER A 60 8.65 3.21 12.05
C SER A 60 8.92 1.78 11.60
N GLU A 61 7.86 0.96 11.49
CA GLU A 61 7.94 -0.42 11.02
C GLU A 61 6.62 -0.82 10.36
N TYR A 62 6.70 -1.47 9.20
CA TYR A 62 5.57 -2.14 8.57
C TYR A 62 6.02 -3.31 7.70
N ASN A 63 5.16 -4.31 7.53
CA ASN A 63 5.32 -5.42 6.62
C ASN A 63 3.96 -6.07 6.35
N PHE A 64 3.80 -6.69 5.17
CA PHE A 64 2.63 -7.46 4.76
C PHE A 64 2.96 -8.94 4.51
N ALA A 65 4.11 -9.41 5.00
CA ALA A 65 4.46 -10.82 4.96
C ALA A 65 3.75 -11.60 6.07
N ASP A 66 3.65 -12.92 5.89
CA ASP A 66 3.32 -13.83 6.97
C ASP A 66 4.47 -13.84 7.99
N LEU A 67 4.23 -13.30 9.18
CA LEU A 67 5.25 -13.18 10.23
C LEU A 67 5.78 -14.53 10.71
N SER A 68 5.04 -15.62 10.52
CA SER A 68 5.50 -16.97 10.83
C SER A 68 6.45 -17.54 9.76
N ASN A 69 6.44 -16.95 8.56
CA ASN A 69 7.24 -17.37 7.40
C ASN A 69 7.58 -16.19 6.47
N GLU A 70 8.14 -15.14 7.05
CA GLU A 70 8.39 -13.85 6.39
C GLU A 70 9.22 -14.00 5.11
N LYS A 71 10.30 -14.78 5.17
CA LYS A 71 11.22 -14.96 4.04
C LYS A 71 10.55 -15.63 2.84
N GLU A 72 9.72 -16.62 3.07
CA GLU A 72 9.06 -17.33 1.98
C GLU A 72 7.89 -16.50 1.42
N SER A 73 7.13 -15.84 2.28
CA SER A 73 6.04 -14.97 1.83
C SER A 73 6.54 -13.74 1.07
N GLY A 74 7.70 -13.20 1.44
CA GLY A 74 8.37 -12.11 0.72
C GLY A 74 8.88 -12.46 -0.68
N LYS A 75 8.94 -13.76 -1.02
CA LYS A 75 9.29 -14.29 -2.34
C LYS A 75 8.08 -14.52 -3.26
N LEU A 76 6.89 -14.13 -2.86
CA LEU A 76 5.66 -14.31 -3.63
C LEU A 76 5.20 -12.98 -4.23
N SER A 77 4.58 -13.01 -5.40
CA SER A 77 4.07 -11.81 -6.09
C SER A 77 3.04 -11.04 -5.26
N SER A 78 2.29 -11.73 -4.40
CA SER A 78 1.37 -11.10 -3.46
C SER A 78 2.05 -10.11 -2.49
N ALA A 79 3.33 -10.31 -2.17
CA ALA A 79 4.09 -9.34 -1.37
C ALA A 79 4.34 -8.04 -2.16
N ALA A 80 4.63 -8.12 -3.47
CA ALA A 80 4.77 -6.94 -4.30
C ALA A 80 3.46 -6.17 -4.43
N ILE A 81 2.34 -6.88 -4.60
CA ILE A 81 1.01 -6.27 -4.73
C ILE A 81 0.63 -5.53 -3.44
N ALA A 82 0.81 -6.18 -2.28
CA ALA A 82 0.52 -5.57 -0.98
C ALA A 82 1.43 -4.36 -0.68
N GLU A 83 2.72 -4.46 -0.99
CA GLU A 83 3.68 -3.39 -0.78
C GLU A 83 3.40 -2.19 -1.67
N ALA A 84 3.11 -2.40 -2.95
CA ALA A 84 2.80 -1.30 -3.86
C ALA A 84 1.48 -0.60 -3.51
N ASP A 85 0.46 -1.34 -3.03
CA ASP A 85 -0.78 -0.77 -2.49
C ASP A 85 -0.50 0.09 -1.24
N ALA A 86 0.35 -0.40 -0.34
CA ALA A 86 0.72 0.34 0.86
C ALA A 86 1.48 1.64 0.55
N LEU A 87 2.43 1.60 -0.38
CA LEU A 87 3.21 2.79 -0.76
C LEU A 87 2.33 3.87 -1.39
N GLY A 88 1.41 3.50 -2.28
CA GLY A 88 0.44 4.43 -2.83
C GLY A 88 -0.51 4.99 -1.76
N CYS A 89 -1.02 4.13 -0.89
CA CYS A 89 -1.84 4.52 0.25
C CYS A 89 -1.10 5.48 1.20
N PHE A 90 0.19 5.28 1.44
CA PHE A 90 0.99 6.19 2.27
C PHE A 90 1.07 7.59 1.64
N ALA A 91 1.24 7.66 0.33
CA ALA A 91 1.24 8.93 -0.38
C ALA A 91 -0.13 9.63 -0.28
N ASP A 92 -1.23 8.93 -0.57
CA ASP A 92 -2.59 9.45 -0.47
C ASP A 92 -2.97 9.95 0.94
N ASN A 93 -2.38 9.36 1.98
CA ASN A 93 -2.64 9.72 3.38
C ASN A 93 -1.54 10.61 4.00
N ASN A 94 -0.71 11.25 3.19
CA ASN A 94 0.35 12.15 3.64
C ASN A 94 1.30 11.54 4.70
N VAL A 95 1.60 10.26 4.60
CA VAL A 95 2.61 9.63 5.46
C VAL A 95 3.97 10.22 5.09
N TYR A 96 4.59 10.87 6.07
CA TYR A 96 5.86 11.57 5.89
C TYR A 96 7.04 10.63 5.77
N PHE A 97 6.99 9.50 6.47
CA PHE A 97 8.08 8.56 6.59
C PHE A 97 7.53 7.16 6.89
N ALA A 98 8.05 6.15 6.20
CA ALA A 98 7.75 4.75 6.48
C ALA A 98 9.00 3.88 6.30
N THR A 99 9.20 2.91 7.21
CA THR A 99 10.33 1.96 7.15
C THR A 99 9.80 0.54 7.02
N TYR A 100 10.14 -0.11 5.92
CA TYR A 100 9.85 -1.52 5.70
C TYR A 100 10.64 -2.37 6.72
N TRP A 101 9.96 -3.28 7.40
CA TRP A 101 10.59 -4.27 8.27
C TRP A 101 10.90 -5.53 7.47
N GLY A 102 12.17 -5.82 7.31
CA GLY A 102 12.67 -7.01 6.62
C GLY A 102 13.93 -6.73 5.82
N THR A 103 14.58 -7.81 5.40
CA THR A 103 15.78 -7.73 4.56
C THR A 103 15.35 -7.77 3.09
N LEU A 104 15.38 -6.64 2.39
CA LEU A 104 14.90 -6.52 1.01
C LEU A 104 15.58 -7.49 0.04
N SER A 105 16.85 -7.86 0.27
CA SER A 105 17.53 -8.89 -0.52
C SER A 105 16.94 -10.29 -0.35
N GLU A 106 16.21 -10.53 0.73
CA GLU A 106 15.46 -11.77 0.98
C GLU A 106 13.98 -11.66 0.56
N CYS A 107 13.51 -10.44 0.30
CA CYS A 107 12.14 -10.12 -0.10
C CYS A 107 12.10 -9.43 -1.48
N PRO A 108 12.52 -10.09 -2.56
CA PRO A 108 12.73 -9.45 -3.86
C PRO A 108 11.46 -8.84 -4.47
N TYR A 109 10.28 -9.36 -4.16
CA TYR A 109 9.03 -8.81 -4.64
C TYR A 109 8.64 -7.51 -3.93
N ALA A 110 8.86 -7.41 -2.62
CA ALA A 110 8.69 -6.14 -1.90
C ALA A 110 9.70 -5.09 -2.41
N ALA A 111 10.96 -5.48 -2.63
CA ALA A 111 11.95 -4.60 -3.24
C ALA A 111 11.55 -4.12 -4.64
N SER A 112 10.94 -4.99 -5.45
CA SER A 112 10.43 -4.62 -6.77
C SER A 112 9.28 -3.61 -6.67
N ALA A 113 8.38 -3.76 -5.70
CA ALA A 113 7.31 -2.80 -5.45
C ALA A 113 7.85 -1.42 -5.06
N ILE A 114 8.86 -1.36 -4.20
CA ILE A 114 9.55 -0.11 -3.86
C ILE A 114 10.16 0.52 -5.12
N ASN A 115 10.78 -0.28 -5.98
CA ASN A 115 11.35 0.20 -7.24
C ASN A 115 10.31 0.77 -8.21
N LEU A 116 9.05 0.30 -8.19
CA LEU A 116 7.98 0.91 -9.00
C LEU A 116 7.79 2.40 -8.68
N TYR A 117 8.02 2.80 -7.44
CA TYR A 117 7.86 4.20 -7.02
C TYR A 117 9.16 5.00 -7.07
N THR A 118 10.31 4.35 -6.98
CA THR A 118 11.59 5.05 -6.79
C THR A 118 12.58 4.92 -7.94
N ASN A 119 12.46 3.87 -8.76
CA ASN A 119 13.43 3.57 -9.83
C ASN A 119 12.89 2.50 -10.79
N TYR A 120 11.71 2.74 -11.40
CA TYR A 120 11.01 1.72 -12.17
C TYR A 120 11.72 1.29 -13.46
N ASP A 121 12.59 2.13 -14.02
CA ASP A 121 13.36 1.85 -15.23
C ASP A 121 14.81 1.38 -14.97
N GLY A 122 15.24 1.40 -13.69
CA GLY A 122 16.62 1.11 -13.31
C GLY A 122 17.61 2.27 -13.54
N GLU A 123 17.16 3.41 -14.06
CA GLU A 123 17.96 4.59 -14.41
C GLU A 123 17.58 5.84 -13.59
N GLY A 124 16.71 5.65 -12.58
CA GLY A 124 16.31 6.69 -11.62
C GLY A 124 14.96 7.32 -11.90
N ALA A 125 14.18 6.84 -12.88
CA ALA A 125 12.83 7.32 -13.08
C ALA A 125 11.91 6.88 -11.94
N SER A 126 11.16 7.83 -11.38
CA SER A 126 10.30 7.61 -10.21
C SER A 126 8.84 7.89 -10.50
N PHE A 127 7.96 7.48 -9.59
CA PHE A 127 6.51 7.67 -9.68
C PHE A 127 6.11 9.14 -9.76
N GLY A 128 6.84 10.08 -9.39
CA GLY A 128 6.49 11.50 -9.38
C GLY A 128 6.24 12.00 -7.96
N ASP A 129 6.18 13.32 -7.83
CA ASP A 129 6.12 14.00 -6.54
C ASP A 129 4.78 14.67 -6.24
N THR A 130 3.88 14.69 -7.20
CA THR A 130 2.55 15.31 -7.09
C THR A 130 1.47 14.30 -7.44
N LEU A 131 0.66 13.92 -6.44
CA LEU A 131 -0.46 12.99 -6.66
C LEU A 131 -1.57 13.65 -7.47
N VAL A 132 -2.20 12.84 -8.32
CA VAL A 132 -3.46 13.16 -8.97
C VAL A 132 -4.52 12.15 -8.57
N GLU A 133 -5.77 12.57 -8.53
CA GLU A 133 -6.86 11.70 -8.12
C GLU A 133 -6.94 10.46 -9.02
N SER A 134 -7.02 9.31 -8.38
CA SER A 134 -7.10 8.02 -9.05
C SER A 134 -8.00 7.08 -8.25
N SER A 135 -8.81 6.31 -8.92
CA SER A 135 -9.71 5.35 -8.28
C SER A 135 -9.96 4.14 -9.18
N THR A 136 -10.42 3.06 -8.57
CA THR A 136 -10.86 1.86 -9.28
C THR A 136 -12.34 1.60 -8.98
N SER A 137 -13.03 0.94 -9.88
CA SER A 137 -14.44 0.58 -9.69
C SER A 137 -14.66 -0.44 -8.57
N ASP A 138 -13.64 -1.25 -8.27
CA ASP A 138 -13.67 -2.23 -7.17
C ASP A 138 -12.28 -2.37 -6.55
N ILE A 139 -12.10 -1.78 -5.38
CA ILE A 139 -10.85 -1.78 -4.63
C ILE A 139 -10.44 -3.18 -4.12
N SER A 140 -11.36 -4.12 -4.08
CA SER A 140 -11.06 -5.51 -3.74
C SER A 140 -10.40 -6.28 -4.88
N LEU A 141 -10.60 -5.83 -6.12
CA LEU A 141 -10.06 -6.45 -7.33
C LEU A 141 -8.84 -5.74 -7.87
N ALA A 142 -8.74 -4.42 -7.69
CA ALA A 142 -7.64 -3.62 -8.21
C ALA A 142 -7.41 -2.37 -7.36
N TYR A 143 -6.21 -1.80 -7.44
CA TYR A 143 -5.94 -0.44 -7.00
C TYR A 143 -5.26 0.35 -8.12
N SER A 144 -5.38 1.66 -8.03
CA SER A 144 -4.71 2.61 -8.94
C SER A 144 -4.20 3.80 -8.13
N TYR A 145 -2.96 4.18 -8.37
CA TYR A 145 -2.35 5.41 -7.85
C TYR A 145 -1.73 6.15 -9.03
N ALA A 146 -1.91 7.45 -9.08
CA ALA A 146 -1.42 8.26 -10.19
C ALA A 146 -0.70 9.52 -9.72
N SER A 147 0.27 9.97 -10.51
CA SER A 147 1.07 11.15 -10.20
C SER A 147 1.57 11.85 -11.45
N ILE A 148 2.02 13.08 -11.26
CA ILE A 148 2.74 13.90 -12.22
C ILE A 148 4.05 14.39 -11.58
N ASP A 149 4.93 14.99 -12.38
CA ASP A 149 6.15 15.62 -11.88
C ASP A 149 5.90 17.12 -11.66
N GLY A 150 5.83 17.54 -10.39
CA GLY A 150 5.57 18.93 -10.03
C GLY A 150 4.22 19.44 -10.57
N SER A 151 4.27 20.38 -11.48
CA SER A 151 3.09 20.95 -12.16
C SER A 151 3.01 20.57 -13.64
N ASP A 152 3.83 19.62 -14.11
CA ASP A 152 3.82 19.14 -15.49
C ASP A 152 2.78 18.02 -15.64
N ASP A 153 1.64 18.37 -16.20
CA ASP A 153 0.52 17.46 -16.46
C ASP A 153 0.56 16.81 -17.86
N SER A 154 1.63 17.03 -18.61
CA SER A 154 1.81 16.42 -19.93
C SER A 154 2.02 14.91 -19.88
N THR A 155 2.46 14.40 -18.72
CA THR A 155 2.70 12.97 -18.49
C THR A 155 2.16 12.55 -17.14
N VAL A 156 1.25 11.58 -17.15
CA VAL A 156 0.72 10.93 -15.94
C VAL A 156 1.38 9.57 -15.77
N LYS A 157 1.92 9.31 -14.60
CA LYS A 157 2.48 8.01 -14.20
C LYS A 157 1.44 7.28 -13.35
N THR A 158 1.18 6.03 -13.66
CA THR A 158 0.16 5.25 -12.94
C THR A 158 0.73 3.91 -12.49
N VAL A 159 0.51 3.58 -11.22
CA VAL A 159 0.69 2.24 -10.68
C VAL A 159 -0.69 1.60 -10.57
N LEU A 160 -0.90 0.56 -11.36
CA LEU A 160 -2.14 -0.21 -11.42
C LEU A 160 -1.85 -1.68 -11.12
N SER A 161 -2.65 -2.31 -10.28
CA SER A 161 -2.48 -3.73 -9.96
C SER A 161 -3.79 -4.50 -9.97
N ASN A 162 -3.72 -5.75 -10.44
CA ASN A 162 -4.75 -6.75 -10.29
C ASN A 162 -4.53 -7.53 -9.00
N LYS A 163 -5.50 -7.52 -8.09
CA LYS A 163 -5.49 -8.28 -6.81
C LYS A 163 -6.07 -9.68 -6.94
N SER A 164 -6.65 -10.05 -8.08
CA SER A 164 -7.19 -11.39 -8.29
C SER A 164 -6.07 -12.36 -8.68
N ALA A 165 -5.99 -13.49 -7.96
CA ALA A 165 -5.00 -14.52 -8.24
C ALA A 165 -5.38 -15.42 -9.45
N ASP A 166 -6.65 -15.47 -9.80
CA ASP A 166 -7.23 -16.44 -10.74
C ASP A 166 -8.03 -15.81 -11.89
N GLN A 167 -8.17 -14.49 -11.91
CA GLN A 167 -8.95 -13.78 -12.93
C GLN A 167 -8.18 -12.63 -13.54
N THR A 168 -8.24 -12.50 -14.85
CA THR A 168 -7.84 -11.29 -15.57
C THR A 168 -8.84 -10.18 -15.30
N GLN A 169 -8.37 -8.94 -15.15
CA GLN A 169 -9.20 -7.75 -15.05
C GLN A 169 -8.98 -6.90 -16.30
N ASP A 170 -10.05 -6.46 -16.92
CA ASP A 170 -9.98 -5.47 -18.00
C ASP A 170 -9.88 -4.07 -17.38
N ALA A 171 -8.84 -3.33 -17.73
CA ALA A 171 -8.65 -1.95 -17.29
C ALA A 171 -9.01 -0.97 -18.42
N VAL A 172 -9.96 -0.10 -18.17
CA VAL A 172 -10.27 1.06 -19.01
C VAL A 172 -9.84 2.31 -18.26
N ILE A 173 -8.86 3.02 -18.80
CA ILE A 173 -8.36 4.27 -18.21
C ILE A 173 -9.07 5.42 -18.94
N THR A 174 -9.71 6.29 -18.16
CA THR A 174 -10.48 7.45 -18.65
C THR A 174 -9.97 8.75 -18.05
#